data_29f611d4fb0723f8beb86b0dacb723f6
#
_entry.id   29f611d4fb0723f8beb86b0dacb723f6
#
_cell.length_a   1.000
_cell.length_b   1.000
_cell.length_c   1.000
_cell.angle_alpha   90.00
_cell.angle_beta   90.00
_cell.angle_gamma   90.00
#
_symmetry.space_group_name_H-M   'P 1'
#
loop_
_entity.id
_entity.type
_entity.pdbx_description
1 polymer ?
#
loop_
_entity_poly.entity_id
_entity_poly.type
_entity_poly.pdbx_seq_one_letter_code
_entity_poly.pdbx_strand_id
1 'polypeptide(L)'
;AIHENDIALKPNNLSFEEAASIPLVGLTSYQALHDIIQLQKGQKILIHAGSGGVGTFAIQLAKIMGATVTTTASEAGVNLVTSLGADEIINYKTEKFEDILKNYDAVFDTIGGATLEKSFNIIKSGGNIVSVSGMPNARFGKEFGSGFFKTLLFSLASKKLTALEKKHNAQYSFLFMKPSGDQLRTIANYIKAGQIKPVIDRVFPFEDAQKAMEYSESGRAKGKIIVKMK
;
A
#
# COMPACT_ATOMS: atom_id res chain seq x y z
N ALA A 1 -4.91 -22.33 14.08
CA ALA A 1 -3.49 -22.30 14.48
C ALA A 1 -2.74 -21.40 13.52
N ILE A 2 -1.75 -20.66 14.00
CA ILE A 2 -0.86 -19.80 13.22
C ILE A 2 0.59 -20.17 13.61
N HIS A 3 1.51 -20.05 12.66
CA HIS A 3 2.92 -20.34 12.93
C HIS A 3 3.55 -19.24 13.82
N GLU A 4 4.43 -19.62 14.74
CA GLU A 4 5.04 -18.67 15.69
C GLU A 4 5.86 -17.56 15.01
N ASN A 5 6.44 -17.85 13.84
CA ASN A 5 7.19 -16.88 13.04
C ASN A 5 6.30 -15.83 12.33
N ASP A 6 4.99 -16.00 12.36
CA ASP A 6 4.03 -15.13 11.69
C ASP A 6 3.37 -14.12 12.64
N ILE A 7 3.73 -14.16 13.94
CA ILE A 7 3.14 -13.33 14.98
C ILE A 7 4.17 -12.44 15.68
N ALA A 8 3.65 -11.37 16.30
CA ALA A 8 4.40 -10.52 17.21
C ALA A 8 3.51 -10.07 18.37
N LEU A 9 4.13 -9.67 19.47
CA LEU A 9 3.41 -9.12 20.62
C LEU A 9 2.75 -7.79 20.25
N LYS A 10 1.48 -7.64 20.63
CA LYS A 10 0.73 -6.41 20.51
C LYS A 10 1.45 -5.28 21.28
N PRO A 11 1.67 -4.09 20.66
CA PRO A 11 2.14 -2.93 21.38
C PRO A 11 1.23 -2.57 22.56
N ASN A 12 1.83 -2.26 23.73
CA ASN A 12 1.06 -1.97 24.94
C ASN A 12 0.26 -0.65 24.88
N ASN A 13 0.69 0.27 24.02
CA ASN A 13 0.04 1.55 23.77
C ASN A 13 -1.10 1.50 22.75
N LEU A 14 -1.51 0.32 22.28
CA LEU A 14 -2.65 0.13 21.39
C LEU A 14 -3.80 -0.61 22.10
N SER A 15 -5.02 -0.25 21.77
CA SER A 15 -6.21 -1.07 22.01
C SER A 15 -6.19 -2.34 21.14
N PHE A 16 -7.12 -3.26 21.36
CA PHE A 16 -7.25 -4.43 20.50
C PHE A 16 -7.76 -4.07 19.10
N GLU A 17 -8.65 -3.11 19.00
CA GLU A 17 -9.18 -2.58 17.74
C GLU A 17 -8.06 -1.93 16.90
N GLU A 18 -7.24 -1.10 17.53
CA GLU A 18 -6.08 -0.49 16.89
C GLU A 18 -5.07 -1.54 16.43
N ALA A 19 -4.75 -2.50 17.28
CA ALA A 19 -3.82 -3.58 16.94
C ALA A 19 -4.33 -4.45 15.80
N ALA A 20 -5.63 -4.75 15.75
CA ALA A 20 -6.25 -5.53 14.67
C ALA A 20 -6.18 -4.81 13.31
N SER A 21 -6.08 -3.48 13.32
CA SER A 21 -5.99 -2.68 12.10
C SER A 21 -4.63 -2.78 11.38
N ILE A 22 -3.58 -3.29 12.06
CA ILE A 22 -2.17 -3.15 11.63
C ILE A 22 -1.66 -4.30 10.75
N PRO A 23 -1.84 -5.59 11.06
CA PRO A 23 -1.02 -6.65 10.46
C PRO A 23 -1.04 -6.64 8.93
N LEU A 24 -2.22 -6.63 8.31
CA LEU A 24 -2.34 -6.65 6.87
C LEU A 24 -1.71 -5.39 6.22
N VAL A 25 -2.15 -4.21 6.62
CA VAL A 25 -1.72 -2.96 5.97
C VAL A 25 -0.27 -2.62 6.30
N GLY A 26 0.18 -2.96 7.50
CA GLY A 26 1.56 -2.77 7.94
C GLY A 26 2.53 -3.64 7.16
N LEU A 27 2.26 -4.95 7.06
CA LEU A 27 3.09 -5.88 6.29
C LEU A 27 3.07 -5.52 4.80
N THR A 28 1.89 -5.20 4.25
CA THR A 28 1.78 -4.79 2.84
C THR A 28 2.63 -3.55 2.55
N SER A 29 2.52 -2.52 3.39
CA SER A 29 3.29 -1.28 3.21
C SER A 29 4.78 -1.51 3.43
N TYR A 30 5.16 -2.30 4.45
CA TYR A 30 6.55 -2.57 4.76
C TYR A 30 7.22 -3.35 3.60
N GLN A 31 6.59 -4.42 3.12
CA GLN A 31 7.12 -5.21 2.02
C GLN A 31 7.17 -4.42 0.71
N ALA A 32 6.17 -3.56 0.44
CA ALA A 32 6.20 -2.69 -0.73
C ALA A 32 7.37 -1.70 -0.66
N LEU A 33 7.49 -0.96 0.43
CA LEU A 33 8.42 0.17 0.53
C LEU A 33 9.85 -0.26 0.87
N HIS A 34 9.99 -1.22 1.80
CA HIS A 34 11.29 -1.68 2.28
C HIS A 34 11.88 -2.80 1.42
N ASP A 35 11.10 -3.88 1.18
CA ASP A 35 11.67 -5.07 0.57
C ASP A 35 11.75 -4.96 -0.96
N ILE A 36 10.73 -4.37 -1.61
CA ILE A 36 10.64 -4.31 -3.07
C ILE A 36 11.17 -2.99 -3.61
N ILE A 37 10.61 -1.86 -3.17
CA ILE A 37 11.04 -0.52 -3.64
C ILE A 37 12.43 -0.20 -3.11
N GLN A 38 12.77 -0.64 -1.89
CA GLN A 38 13.98 -0.27 -1.17
C GLN A 38 14.12 1.25 -1.07
N LEU A 39 13.03 1.89 -0.64
CA LEU A 39 12.88 3.34 -0.61
C LEU A 39 13.98 4.00 0.23
N GLN A 40 14.67 4.96 -0.36
CA GLN A 40 15.78 5.67 0.27
C GLN A 40 15.39 7.11 0.67
N LYS A 41 16.09 7.64 1.66
CA LYS A 41 15.94 9.03 2.08
C LYS A 41 16.14 10.00 0.90
N GLY A 42 15.24 10.96 0.78
CA GLY A 42 15.25 11.99 -0.28
C GLY A 42 14.59 11.57 -1.59
N GLN A 43 14.22 10.30 -1.75
CA GLN A 43 13.47 9.86 -2.91
C GLN A 43 12.02 10.37 -2.90
N LYS A 44 11.45 10.52 -4.11
CA LYS A 44 10.04 10.90 -4.32
C LYS A 44 9.20 9.66 -4.58
N ILE A 45 8.13 9.49 -3.81
CA ILE A 45 7.18 8.40 -4.00
C ILE A 45 5.76 8.93 -4.17
N LEU A 46 5.01 8.36 -5.13
CA LEU A 46 3.57 8.52 -5.22
C LEU A 46 2.90 7.30 -4.56
N ILE A 47 2.00 7.56 -3.61
CA ILE A 47 1.17 6.54 -2.96
C ILE A 47 -0.29 6.79 -3.36
N HIS A 48 -0.87 5.89 -4.15
CA HIS A 48 -2.27 6.01 -4.55
C HIS A 48 -3.23 5.67 -3.40
N ALA A 49 -4.42 6.32 -3.39
CA ALA A 49 -5.45 6.15 -2.38
C ALA A 49 -4.94 6.34 -0.94
N GLY A 50 -4.25 7.46 -0.70
CA GLY A 50 -3.59 7.75 0.58
C GLY A 50 -4.49 7.74 1.81
N SER A 51 -5.78 8.07 1.67
CA SER A 51 -6.76 8.01 2.77
C SER A 51 -7.33 6.62 3.04
N GLY A 52 -7.00 5.61 2.23
CA GLY A 52 -7.43 4.23 2.44
C GLY A 52 -6.60 3.50 3.50
N GLY A 53 -7.04 2.29 3.88
CA GLY A 53 -6.39 1.54 4.96
C GLY A 53 -4.89 1.28 4.74
N VAL A 54 -4.46 0.92 3.52
CA VAL A 54 -3.04 0.72 3.20
C VAL A 54 -2.32 2.07 3.07
N GLY A 55 -2.93 3.04 2.39
CA GLY A 55 -2.34 4.35 2.11
C GLY A 55 -2.00 5.13 3.38
N THR A 56 -2.90 5.12 4.38
CA THR A 56 -2.68 5.79 5.67
C THR A 56 -1.47 5.24 6.43
N PHE A 57 -1.17 3.97 6.30
CA PHE A 57 0.01 3.36 6.89
C PHE A 57 1.27 3.63 6.04
N ALA A 58 1.15 3.48 4.72
CA ALA A 58 2.26 3.63 3.79
C ALA A 58 2.84 5.06 3.79
N ILE A 59 1.99 6.10 3.89
CA ILE A 59 2.43 7.49 4.01
C ILE A 59 3.35 7.66 5.22
N GLN A 60 2.91 7.24 6.41
CA GLN A 60 3.69 7.37 7.63
C GLN A 60 5.01 6.61 7.55
N LEU A 61 4.99 5.38 7.02
CA LEU A 61 6.19 4.57 6.87
C LEU A 61 7.19 5.21 5.89
N ALA A 62 6.72 5.73 4.74
CA ALA A 62 7.57 6.41 3.76
C ALA A 62 8.20 7.68 4.36
N LYS A 63 7.48 8.41 5.22
CA LYS A 63 8.03 9.57 5.94
C LYS A 63 9.11 9.15 6.95
N ILE A 64 8.96 8.04 7.65
CA ILE A 64 10.00 7.48 8.54
C ILE A 64 11.26 7.14 7.74
N MET A 65 11.09 6.62 6.51
CA MET A 65 12.20 6.34 5.60
C MET A 65 12.84 7.61 5.00
N GLY A 66 12.28 8.80 5.28
CA GLY A 66 12.79 10.10 4.83
C GLY A 66 12.47 10.45 3.38
N ALA A 67 11.43 9.85 2.80
CA ALA A 67 10.98 10.16 1.45
C ALA A 67 10.13 11.43 1.37
N THR A 68 10.06 12.04 0.18
CA THR A 68 9.05 13.01 -0.19
C THR A 68 7.84 12.26 -0.71
N VAL A 69 6.70 12.43 -0.03
CA VAL A 69 5.47 11.66 -0.28
C VAL A 69 4.41 12.51 -0.95
N THR A 70 4.07 12.15 -2.18
CA THR A 70 2.85 12.62 -2.85
C THR A 70 1.79 11.53 -2.74
N THR A 71 0.54 11.91 -2.58
CA THR A 71 -0.56 10.95 -2.53
C THR A 71 -1.78 11.42 -3.31
N THR A 72 -2.60 10.48 -3.76
CA THR A 72 -3.92 10.79 -4.32
C THR A 72 -4.99 10.62 -3.25
N ALA A 73 -5.84 11.63 -3.09
CA ALA A 73 -6.97 11.60 -2.18
C ALA A 73 -8.15 12.41 -2.76
N SER A 74 -9.36 12.21 -2.23
CA SER A 74 -10.46 13.15 -2.47
C SER A 74 -10.34 14.32 -1.50
N GLU A 75 -11.03 15.42 -1.76
CA GLU A 75 -11.08 16.58 -0.88
C GLU A 75 -11.36 16.19 0.60
N ALA A 76 -12.31 15.29 0.81
CA ALA A 76 -12.65 14.78 2.14
C ALA A 76 -11.52 14.00 2.82
N GLY A 77 -10.49 13.57 2.10
CA GLY A 77 -9.33 12.87 2.63
C GLY A 77 -8.10 13.77 2.88
N VAL A 78 -8.11 15.01 2.38
CA VAL A 78 -6.95 15.91 2.41
C VAL A 78 -6.41 16.12 3.83
N ASN A 79 -7.27 16.51 4.77
CA ASN A 79 -6.85 16.78 6.16
C ASN A 79 -6.21 15.55 6.82
N LEU A 80 -6.76 14.36 6.55
CA LEU A 80 -6.21 13.12 7.07
C LEU A 80 -4.80 12.88 6.52
N VAL A 81 -4.63 12.84 5.20
CA VAL A 81 -3.33 12.50 4.61
C VAL A 81 -2.26 13.55 4.90
N THR A 82 -2.64 14.83 5.02
CA THR A 82 -1.74 15.90 5.50
C THR A 82 -1.25 15.63 6.92
N SER A 83 -2.17 15.25 7.82
CA SER A 83 -1.81 14.95 9.21
C SER A 83 -0.91 13.72 9.36
N LEU A 84 -0.91 12.84 8.37
CA LEU A 84 -0.05 11.65 8.29
C LEU A 84 1.31 11.94 7.66
N GLY A 85 1.54 13.16 7.16
CA GLY A 85 2.82 13.62 6.65
C GLY A 85 2.96 13.58 5.11
N ALA A 86 1.87 13.49 4.35
CA ALA A 86 1.95 13.69 2.90
C ALA A 86 2.41 15.11 2.58
N ASP A 87 3.44 15.24 1.72
CA ASP A 87 4.02 16.53 1.34
C ASP A 87 3.20 17.20 0.21
N GLU A 88 2.61 16.39 -0.68
CA GLU A 88 1.80 16.85 -1.80
C GLU A 88 0.58 15.95 -1.97
N ILE A 89 -0.56 16.54 -2.31
CA ILE A 89 -1.82 15.82 -2.44
C ILE A 89 -2.46 16.18 -3.77
N ILE A 90 -2.77 15.16 -4.56
CA ILE A 90 -3.49 15.30 -5.83
C ILE A 90 -4.94 14.87 -5.61
N ASN A 91 -5.87 15.78 -5.88
CA ASN A 91 -7.29 15.46 -5.84
C ASN A 91 -7.69 14.71 -7.12
N TYR A 92 -7.76 13.39 -7.03
CA TYR A 92 -8.04 12.52 -8.18
C TYR A 92 -9.41 12.76 -8.86
N LYS A 93 -10.30 13.56 -8.23
CA LYS A 93 -11.61 13.92 -8.81
C LYS A 93 -11.52 15.11 -9.77
N THR A 94 -10.53 15.98 -9.57
CA THR A 94 -10.38 17.25 -10.32
C THR A 94 -9.05 17.34 -11.06
N GLU A 95 -8.07 16.52 -10.68
CA GLU A 95 -6.71 16.58 -11.18
C GLU A 95 -6.28 15.22 -11.74
N LYS A 96 -5.47 15.27 -12.79
CA LYS A 96 -4.81 14.11 -13.38
C LYS A 96 -3.36 14.11 -12.95
N PHE A 97 -2.99 13.21 -12.07
CA PHE A 97 -1.63 13.13 -11.53
C PHE A 97 -0.58 12.95 -12.64
N GLU A 98 -0.93 12.22 -13.69
CA GLU A 98 -0.04 11.97 -14.83
C GLU A 98 0.31 13.22 -15.65
N ASP A 99 -0.47 14.29 -15.56
CA ASP A 99 -0.20 15.57 -16.22
C ASP A 99 0.65 16.50 -15.33
N ILE A 100 0.60 16.33 -14.02
CA ILE A 100 1.23 17.20 -13.01
C ILE A 100 2.59 16.65 -12.58
N LEU A 101 2.66 15.34 -12.26
CA LEU A 101 3.83 14.73 -11.64
C LEU A 101 4.84 14.25 -12.69
N LYS A 102 6.15 14.37 -12.35
CA LYS A 102 7.26 13.91 -13.20
C LYS A 102 8.45 13.45 -12.33
N ASN A 103 9.23 12.51 -12.87
CA ASN A 103 10.51 12.08 -12.30
C ASN A 103 10.40 11.50 -10.87
N TYR A 104 9.40 10.66 -10.63
CA TYR A 104 9.24 9.93 -9.37
C TYR A 104 10.16 8.71 -9.32
N ASP A 105 10.75 8.47 -8.16
CA ASP A 105 11.61 7.30 -7.91
C ASP A 105 10.79 6.03 -7.78
N ALA A 106 9.61 6.16 -7.15
CA ALA A 106 8.73 5.04 -6.91
C ALA A 106 7.24 5.40 -7.00
N VAL A 107 6.41 4.39 -7.26
CA VAL A 107 4.95 4.43 -7.11
C VAL A 107 4.50 3.22 -6.32
N PHE A 108 3.70 3.44 -5.29
CA PHE A 108 2.96 2.38 -4.62
C PHE A 108 1.48 2.46 -5.00
N ASP A 109 1.03 1.51 -5.81
CA ASP A 109 -0.31 1.47 -6.35
C ASP A 109 -1.18 0.46 -5.60
N THR A 110 -2.33 0.96 -5.13
CA THR A 110 -3.36 0.16 -4.43
C THR A 110 -4.69 0.15 -5.19
N ILE A 111 -4.73 0.69 -6.42
CA ILE A 111 -5.94 0.86 -7.23
C ILE A 111 -5.95 -0.09 -8.42
N GLY A 112 -4.81 -0.22 -9.12
CA GLY A 112 -4.70 -1.02 -10.33
C GLY A 112 -5.27 -0.37 -11.59
N GLY A 113 -5.51 -1.18 -12.63
CA GLY A 113 -6.15 -0.77 -13.87
C GLY A 113 -5.48 0.42 -14.55
N ALA A 114 -6.30 1.37 -15.02
CA ALA A 114 -5.83 2.55 -15.74
C ALA A 114 -4.92 3.45 -14.88
N THR A 115 -5.13 3.52 -13.56
CA THR A 115 -4.29 4.31 -12.64
C THR A 115 -2.87 3.74 -12.59
N LEU A 116 -2.74 2.42 -12.48
CA LEU A 116 -1.43 1.76 -12.55
C LEU A 116 -0.74 2.01 -13.89
N GLU A 117 -1.45 1.89 -15.02
CA GLU A 117 -0.87 2.14 -16.34
C GLU A 117 -0.36 3.56 -16.50
N LYS A 118 -1.12 4.56 -16.04
CA LYS A 118 -0.76 5.96 -16.07
C LYS A 118 0.42 6.29 -15.16
N SER A 119 0.64 5.51 -14.10
CA SER A 119 1.77 5.67 -13.19
C SER A 119 3.13 5.51 -13.88
N PHE A 120 3.19 4.79 -15.00
CA PHE A 120 4.41 4.72 -15.81
C PHE A 120 4.79 6.05 -16.46
N ASN A 121 3.86 7.00 -16.66
CA ASN A 121 4.16 8.30 -17.28
C ASN A 121 4.90 9.25 -16.35
N ILE A 122 4.88 9.00 -15.03
CA ILE A 122 5.50 9.86 -14.03
C ILE A 122 6.81 9.31 -13.49
N ILE A 123 7.07 8.00 -13.71
CA ILE A 123 8.24 7.32 -13.16
C ILE A 123 9.52 7.74 -13.91
N LYS A 124 10.61 7.89 -13.22
CA LYS A 124 11.92 8.09 -13.85
C LYS A 124 12.47 6.79 -14.40
N SER A 125 13.39 6.88 -15.35
CA SER A 125 14.15 5.71 -15.82
C SER A 125 14.85 5.02 -14.63
N GLY A 126 14.69 3.71 -14.52
CA GLY A 126 15.19 2.89 -13.40
C GLY A 126 14.31 2.93 -12.14
N GLY A 127 13.17 3.63 -12.16
CA GLY A 127 12.27 3.69 -11.01
C GLY A 127 11.41 2.44 -10.84
N ASN A 128 10.77 2.32 -9.67
CA ASN A 128 10.03 1.14 -9.26
C ASN A 128 8.52 1.43 -9.09
N ILE A 129 7.68 0.56 -9.63
CA ILE A 129 6.22 0.57 -9.39
C ILE A 129 5.85 -0.74 -8.72
N VAL A 130 5.26 -0.66 -7.53
CA VAL A 130 4.71 -1.82 -6.81
C VAL A 130 3.21 -1.70 -6.73
N SER A 131 2.48 -2.77 -7.08
CA SER A 131 1.02 -2.79 -7.00
C SER A 131 0.53 -4.02 -6.24
N VAL A 132 -0.50 -3.82 -5.43
CA VAL A 132 -1.29 -4.89 -4.77
C VAL A 132 -2.60 -5.18 -5.50
N SER A 133 -2.93 -4.38 -6.51
CA SER A 133 -4.20 -4.46 -7.27
C SER A 133 -3.99 -4.62 -8.77
N GLY A 134 -2.72 -4.73 -9.19
CA GLY A 134 -2.35 -4.95 -10.59
C GLY A 134 -2.38 -6.43 -10.98
N MET A 135 -1.93 -6.73 -12.20
CA MET A 135 -1.82 -8.10 -12.68
C MET A 135 -0.49 -8.74 -12.24
N PRO A 136 -0.53 -9.95 -11.64
CA PRO A 136 0.68 -10.73 -11.42
C PRO A 136 1.46 -10.91 -12.74
N ASN A 137 2.76 -10.75 -12.69
CA ASN A 137 3.64 -10.91 -13.86
C ASN A 137 4.45 -12.21 -13.78
N ALA A 138 5.25 -12.48 -14.81
CA ALA A 138 6.08 -13.69 -14.86
C ALA A 138 7.12 -13.74 -13.73
N ARG A 139 7.63 -12.59 -13.28
CA ARG A 139 8.57 -12.48 -12.15
C ARG A 139 7.90 -12.98 -10.87
N PHE A 140 6.72 -12.46 -10.56
CA PHE A 140 5.91 -12.94 -9.43
C PHE A 140 5.64 -14.44 -9.51
N GLY A 141 5.26 -14.96 -10.68
CA GLY A 141 5.00 -16.39 -10.87
C GLY A 141 6.19 -17.29 -10.53
N LYS A 142 7.40 -16.86 -10.88
CA LYS A 142 8.65 -17.56 -10.54
C LYS A 142 8.96 -17.48 -9.04
N GLU A 143 8.91 -16.30 -8.46
CA GLU A 143 9.21 -16.07 -7.04
C GLU A 143 8.21 -16.74 -6.10
N PHE A 144 6.95 -16.83 -6.53
CA PHE A 144 5.88 -17.48 -5.77
C PHE A 144 5.82 -19.01 -5.97
N GLY A 145 6.68 -19.57 -6.83
CA GLY A 145 6.68 -21.01 -7.11
C GLY A 145 5.41 -21.51 -7.83
N SER A 146 4.78 -20.67 -8.65
CA SER A 146 3.48 -20.96 -9.27
C SER A 146 3.51 -22.08 -10.32
N GLY A 147 4.70 -22.59 -10.67
CA GLY A 147 4.90 -23.55 -11.75
C GLY A 147 4.84 -22.92 -13.15
N PHE A 148 5.26 -23.69 -14.16
CA PHE A 148 5.45 -23.20 -15.53
C PHE A 148 4.16 -22.64 -16.17
N PHE A 149 3.06 -23.40 -16.13
CA PHE A 149 1.81 -23.00 -16.78
C PHE A 149 1.19 -21.73 -16.19
N LYS A 150 1.15 -21.61 -14.87
CA LYS A 150 0.63 -20.41 -14.21
C LYS A 150 1.53 -19.20 -14.48
N THR A 151 2.85 -19.39 -14.47
CA THR A 151 3.80 -18.31 -14.80
C THR A 151 3.63 -17.83 -16.24
N LEU A 152 3.35 -18.73 -17.18
CA LEU A 152 3.04 -18.38 -18.57
C LEU A 152 1.73 -17.59 -18.66
N LEU A 153 0.67 -18.00 -17.95
CA LEU A 153 -0.58 -17.24 -17.89
C LEU A 153 -0.38 -15.83 -17.31
N PHE A 154 0.40 -15.69 -16.24
CA PHE A 154 0.74 -14.39 -15.68
C PHE A 154 1.52 -13.51 -16.68
N SER A 155 2.44 -14.10 -17.43
CA SER A 155 3.17 -13.39 -18.48
C SER A 155 2.24 -12.86 -19.58
N LEU A 156 1.26 -13.66 -20.01
CA LEU A 156 0.28 -13.25 -21.01
C LEU A 156 -0.66 -12.16 -20.47
N ALA A 157 -1.19 -12.35 -19.26
CA ALA A 157 -2.09 -11.39 -18.61
C ALA A 157 -1.42 -10.03 -18.34
N SER A 158 -0.13 -10.02 -18.02
CA SER A 158 0.65 -8.81 -17.73
C SER A 158 1.36 -8.21 -18.95
N LYS A 159 1.10 -8.69 -20.17
CA LYS A 159 1.80 -8.26 -21.40
C LYS A 159 1.82 -6.74 -21.57
N LYS A 160 0.71 -6.05 -21.27
CA LYS A 160 0.62 -4.59 -21.34
C LYS A 160 1.56 -3.91 -20.34
N LEU A 161 1.58 -4.37 -19.09
CA LEU A 161 2.47 -3.84 -18.06
C LEU A 161 3.94 -4.09 -18.41
N THR A 162 4.27 -5.27 -18.93
CA THR A 162 5.62 -5.58 -19.42
C THR A 162 6.05 -4.68 -20.58
N ALA A 163 5.13 -4.31 -21.47
CA ALA A 163 5.41 -3.35 -22.53
C ALA A 163 5.68 -1.93 -21.97
N LEU A 164 4.91 -1.53 -20.95
CA LEU A 164 5.12 -0.25 -20.25
C LEU A 164 6.44 -0.23 -19.47
N GLU A 165 6.82 -1.32 -18.79
CA GLU A 165 8.14 -1.45 -18.14
C GLU A 165 9.27 -1.14 -19.14
N LYS A 166 9.23 -1.80 -20.31
CA LYS A 166 10.24 -1.61 -21.36
C LYS A 166 10.23 -0.18 -21.91
N LYS A 167 9.04 0.36 -22.21
CA LYS A 167 8.88 1.70 -22.79
C LYS A 167 9.45 2.79 -21.87
N HIS A 168 9.22 2.67 -20.57
CA HIS A 168 9.62 3.69 -19.57
C HIS A 168 10.93 3.35 -18.86
N ASN A 169 11.55 2.21 -19.19
CA ASN A 169 12.72 1.68 -18.48
C ASN A 169 12.49 1.67 -16.96
N ALA A 170 11.36 1.12 -16.52
CA ALA A 170 10.95 1.05 -15.12
C ALA A 170 10.69 -0.39 -14.72
N GLN A 171 10.71 -0.69 -13.43
CA GLN A 171 10.40 -2.02 -12.91
C GLN A 171 8.99 -2.06 -12.32
N TYR A 172 8.19 -3.03 -12.72
CA TYR A 172 6.89 -3.33 -12.14
C TYR A 172 6.96 -4.59 -11.30
N SER A 173 6.44 -4.55 -10.08
CA SER A 173 6.30 -5.70 -9.19
C SER A 173 4.87 -5.81 -8.67
N PHE A 174 4.29 -7.01 -8.77
CA PHE A 174 3.05 -7.35 -8.09
C PHE A 174 3.38 -7.86 -6.69
N LEU A 175 2.78 -7.27 -5.67
CA LEU A 175 2.95 -7.69 -4.29
C LEU A 175 1.75 -8.51 -3.82
N PHE A 176 2.02 -9.73 -3.40
CA PHE A 176 1.13 -10.54 -2.57
C PHE A 176 1.78 -10.65 -1.19
N MET A 177 1.20 -9.99 -0.18
CA MET A 177 1.74 -9.88 1.16
C MET A 177 1.96 -11.26 1.78
N LYS A 178 3.12 -11.45 2.43
CA LYS A 178 3.47 -12.65 3.16
C LYS A 178 3.46 -12.37 4.68
N PRO A 179 2.99 -13.30 5.52
CA PRO A 179 3.10 -13.14 6.96
C PRO A 179 4.57 -13.09 7.41
N SER A 180 4.88 -12.28 8.42
CA SER A 180 6.21 -12.15 9.00
C SER A 180 6.15 -11.52 10.39
N GLY A 181 6.44 -12.31 11.42
CA GLY A 181 6.51 -11.81 12.79
C GLY A 181 7.68 -10.85 13.01
N ASP A 182 8.82 -11.02 12.30
CA ASP A 182 9.97 -10.09 12.38
C ASP A 182 9.59 -8.69 11.89
N GLN A 183 8.91 -8.61 10.74
CA GLN A 183 8.43 -7.34 10.21
C GLN A 183 7.36 -6.73 11.11
N LEU A 184 6.46 -7.54 11.66
CA LEU A 184 5.48 -7.06 12.65
C LEU A 184 6.16 -6.53 13.91
N ARG A 185 7.26 -7.12 14.38
CA ARG A 185 8.05 -6.60 15.51
C ARG A 185 8.67 -5.25 15.17
N THR A 186 9.21 -5.09 13.97
CA THR A 186 9.74 -3.81 13.50
C THR A 186 8.66 -2.74 13.44
N ILE A 187 7.50 -3.06 12.88
CA ILE A 187 6.33 -2.18 12.84
C ILE A 187 5.86 -1.82 14.25
N ALA A 188 5.80 -2.80 15.16
CA ALA A 188 5.43 -2.58 16.55
C ALA A 188 6.37 -1.59 17.26
N ASN A 189 7.67 -1.58 16.93
CA ASN A 189 8.62 -0.62 17.47
C ASN A 189 8.35 0.81 16.97
N TYR A 190 8.03 1.02 15.70
CA TYR A 190 7.61 2.34 15.20
C TYR A 190 6.34 2.84 15.90
N ILE A 191 5.38 1.95 16.15
CA ILE A 191 4.14 2.28 16.86
C ILE A 191 4.42 2.61 18.33
N LYS A 192 5.25 1.82 19.03
CA LYS A 192 5.66 2.10 20.42
C LYS A 192 6.35 3.44 20.55
N ALA A 193 7.17 3.81 19.56
CA ALA A 193 7.85 5.10 19.49
C ALA A 193 6.92 6.28 19.09
N GLY A 194 5.63 6.02 18.84
CA GLY A 194 4.67 7.04 18.41
C GLY A 194 4.87 7.56 16.98
N GLN A 195 5.74 6.91 16.20
CA GLN A 195 6.05 7.30 14.82
C GLN A 195 4.99 6.87 13.82
N ILE A 196 4.24 5.80 14.10
CA ILE A 196 3.08 5.33 13.33
C ILE A 196 1.88 5.28 14.25
N LYS A 197 0.77 5.85 13.78
CA LYS A 197 -0.54 5.80 14.44
C LYS A 197 -1.52 5.01 13.58
N PRO A 198 -2.23 4.03 14.16
CA PRO A 198 -3.33 3.34 13.46
C PRO A 198 -4.42 4.34 13.08
N VAL A 199 -4.98 4.16 11.88
CA VAL A 199 -6.12 4.95 11.42
C VAL A 199 -7.33 4.03 11.27
N ILE A 200 -8.27 4.14 12.19
CA ILE A 200 -9.55 3.41 12.16
C ILE A 200 -10.63 4.40 11.72
N ASP A 201 -11.38 4.03 10.68
CA ASP A 201 -12.52 4.80 10.20
C ASP A 201 -13.77 4.47 11.02
N ARG A 202 -14.08 3.18 11.15
CA ARG A 202 -15.25 2.70 11.93
C ARG A 202 -14.99 1.37 12.61
N VAL A 203 -15.64 1.21 13.76
CA VAL A 203 -15.74 -0.07 14.48
C VAL A 203 -17.20 -0.51 14.44
N PHE A 204 -17.45 -1.72 13.96
CA PHE A 204 -18.78 -2.33 13.94
C PHE A 204 -18.83 -3.47 14.96
N PRO A 205 -19.94 -3.67 15.68
CA PRO A 205 -20.13 -4.90 16.44
C PRO A 205 -20.27 -6.10 15.49
N PHE A 206 -20.05 -7.31 16.01
CA PHE A 206 -20.07 -8.52 15.19
C PHE A 206 -21.41 -8.74 14.49
N GLU A 207 -22.52 -8.40 15.14
CA GLU A 207 -23.87 -8.51 14.61
C GLU A 207 -24.08 -7.65 13.34
N ASP A 208 -23.27 -6.61 13.18
CA ASP A 208 -23.29 -5.70 12.02
C ASP A 208 -22.17 -5.99 11.00
N ALA A 209 -21.56 -7.19 11.04
CA ALA A 209 -20.45 -7.55 10.14
C ALA A 209 -20.84 -7.40 8.66
N GLN A 210 -22.09 -7.72 8.27
CA GLN A 210 -22.58 -7.50 6.92
C GLN A 210 -22.57 -6.01 6.55
N LYS A 211 -23.04 -5.14 7.42
CA LYS A 211 -23.01 -3.67 7.20
C LYS A 211 -21.58 -3.14 7.08
N ALA A 212 -20.64 -3.73 7.83
CA ALA A 212 -19.23 -3.41 7.72
C ALA A 212 -18.66 -3.77 6.32
N MET A 213 -19.06 -4.92 5.77
CA MET A 213 -18.68 -5.33 4.41
C MET A 213 -19.29 -4.40 3.36
N GLU A 214 -20.58 -4.11 3.42
CA GLU A 214 -21.26 -3.17 2.54
C GLU A 214 -20.62 -1.77 2.59
N TYR A 215 -20.26 -1.32 3.78
CA TYR A 215 -19.53 -0.06 3.95
C TYR A 215 -18.13 -0.11 3.31
N SER A 216 -17.43 -1.23 3.45
CA SER A 216 -16.12 -1.44 2.77
C SER A 216 -16.26 -1.38 1.25
N GLU A 217 -17.25 -2.06 0.69
CA GLU A 217 -17.53 -2.08 -0.75
C GLU A 217 -17.91 -0.69 -1.31
N SER A 218 -18.47 0.18 -0.49
CA SER A 218 -18.80 1.55 -0.90
C SER A 218 -17.57 2.39 -1.28
N GLY A 219 -16.35 1.96 -0.90
CA GLY A 219 -15.10 2.69 -1.16
C GLY A 219 -14.98 4.01 -0.41
N ARG A 220 -15.80 4.27 0.60
CA ARG A 220 -15.86 5.56 1.33
C ARG A 220 -14.97 5.59 2.58
N ALA A 221 -14.49 4.43 3.04
CA ALA A 221 -13.72 4.31 4.26
C ALA A 221 -12.40 5.09 4.20
N LYS A 222 -12.08 5.79 5.29
CA LYS A 222 -10.82 6.53 5.48
C LYS A 222 -10.02 5.88 6.60
N GLY A 223 -9.18 4.92 6.26
CA GLY A 223 -8.49 4.06 7.21
C GLY A 223 -9.10 2.66 7.25
N LYS A 224 -9.00 2.01 8.39
CA LYS A 224 -9.44 0.62 8.60
C LYS A 224 -10.86 0.53 9.15
N ILE A 225 -11.58 -0.48 8.69
CA ILE A 225 -12.87 -0.89 9.25
C ILE A 225 -12.59 -2.09 10.16
N ILE A 226 -13.09 -2.04 11.38
CA ILE A 226 -12.91 -3.09 12.39
C ILE A 226 -14.27 -3.70 12.72
N VAL A 227 -14.32 -5.02 12.80
CA VAL A 227 -15.46 -5.75 13.37
C VAL A 227 -15.04 -6.28 14.74
N LYS A 228 -15.73 -5.83 15.79
CA LYS A 228 -15.43 -6.18 17.18
C LYS A 228 -16.28 -7.37 17.60
N MET A 229 -15.62 -8.43 18.04
CA MET A 229 -16.29 -9.69 18.44
C MET A 229 -17.03 -9.58 19.79
N LYS A 230 -16.48 -8.79 20.73
CA LYS A 230 -17.07 -8.49 22.06
C LYS A 230 -16.53 -7.17 22.60
#